data_7bec8d70e8779236178015285b7bb0bc
#
_entry.id   7bec8d70e8779236178015285b7bb0bc
#
_cell.length_a   1.000
_cell.length_b   1.000
_cell.length_c   1.000
_cell.angle_alpha   90.00
_cell.angle_beta   90.00
_cell.angle_gamma   90.00
#
_symmetry.space_group_name_H-M   'P 1'
#
loop_
_entity.id
_entity.type
_entity.pdbx_description
1 polymer ?
#
loop_
_entity_poly.entity_id
_entity_poly.type
_entity_poly.pdbx_seq_one_letter_code
_entity_poly.pdbx_strand_id
1 'polypeptide(L)'
;MKRRVVINMSKSVLIVVTSHDTIAGDQDKPTGVWLSEAAEPYIAFQGAGFRVDIASPKGGSVPIDPNSIENGNDDEKFTEVTKLLQNTERIRDIVYEGYDVIFFAGGHGAMFDFPGDPDIQNIIAYYKDDGRVISAVCHGPAAFADAKTKDGKYLVDGIKLTGFTNAEEEAMNLTEEMPFLLQSKLESNGAGFVVGTSMEENVVSSGNFVTGQNPASSQAVAEAVVNKLK
;
A
#
# COMPACT_ATOMS: atom_id res chain seq x y z
N MET A 1 32.42 2.98 -34.65
CA MET A 1 31.37 2.35 -33.83
C MET A 1 31.09 3.22 -32.63
N LYS A 2 29.93 3.94 -32.63
CA LYS A 2 29.49 4.74 -31.45
C LYS A 2 28.91 3.77 -30.41
N ARG A 3 29.58 3.57 -29.28
CA ARG A 3 28.97 2.88 -28.12
C ARG A 3 27.75 3.66 -27.68
N ARG A 4 26.57 3.10 -27.83
CA ARG A 4 25.37 3.58 -27.14
C ARG A 4 25.60 3.34 -25.65
N VAL A 5 25.77 4.40 -24.88
CA VAL A 5 25.68 4.35 -23.43
C VAL A 5 24.20 4.11 -23.12
N VAL A 6 23.86 2.87 -22.78
CA VAL A 6 22.55 2.56 -22.20
C VAL A 6 22.61 3.07 -20.77
N ILE A 7 22.05 4.23 -20.51
CA ILE A 7 21.80 4.70 -19.14
C ILE A 7 20.67 3.80 -18.65
N ASN A 8 21.03 2.77 -17.88
CA ASN A 8 20.06 1.95 -17.18
C ASN A 8 19.57 2.82 -16.00
N MET A 9 18.48 3.57 -16.22
CA MET A 9 17.86 4.32 -15.12
C MET A 9 17.31 3.31 -14.12
N SER A 10 17.72 3.43 -12.85
CA SER A 10 17.18 2.58 -11.78
C SER A 10 15.67 2.75 -11.72
N LYS A 11 14.96 1.65 -11.53
CA LYS A 11 13.51 1.69 -11.27
C LYS A 11 13.22 2.50 -10.02
N SER A 12 12.01 3.03 -9.94
CA SER A 12 11.60 3.89 -8.83
C SER A 12 10.23 3.51 -8.30
N VAL A 13 10.10 3.56 -6.97
CA VAL A 13 8.89 3.21 -6.22
C VAL A 13 8.49 4.37 -5.33
N LEU A 14 7.22 4.72 -5.36
CA LEU A 14 6.58 5.57 -4.38
C LEU A 14 5.81 4.70 -3.40
N ILE A 15 6.22 4.66 -2.14
CA ILE A 15 5.46 4.04 -1.06
C ILE A 15 4.53 5.11 -0.47
N VAL A 16 3.24 4.80 -0.41
CA VAL A 16 2.22 5.66 0.20
C VAL A 16 1.80 5.05 1.53
N VAL A 17 1.88 5.86 2.58
CA VAL A 17 1.51 5.50 3.95
C VAL A 17 0.39 6.41 4.45
N THR A 18 -0.41 5.96 5.42
CA THR A 18 -1.50 6.76 5.99
C THR A 18 -0.98 7.96 6.80
N SER A 19 -1.79 9.01 6.88
CA SER A 19 -1.63 10.13 7.82
C SER A 19 -2.68 10.09 8.95
N HIS A 20 -3.49 9.02 9.03
CA HIS A 20 -4.58 8.90 9.99
C HIS A 20 -4.12 8.14 11.23
N ASP A 21 -4.48 8.64 12.41
CA ASP A 21 -3.87 8.26 13.69
C ASP A 21 -4.82 7.61 14.71
N THR A 22 -6.13 7.53 14.42
CA THR A 22 -7.13 7.01 15.35
C THR A 22 -8.17 6.12 14.65
N ILE A 23 -8.69 5.11 15.34
CA ILE A 23 -9.82 4.33 14.84
C ILE A 23 -11.11 5.09 15.15
N ALA A 24 -11.92 5.31 14.11
CA ALA A 24 -13.23 6.01 14.21
C ALA A 24 -13.18 7.37 14.93
N GLY A 25 -12.01 8.03 14.98
CA GLY A 25 -11.82 9.31 15.69
C GLY A 25 -11.70 9.19 17.22
N ASP A 26 -11.60 7.97 17.74
CA ASP A 26 -11.44 7.69 19.17
C ASP A 26 -9.95 7.80 19.56
N GLN A 27 -9.63 8.81 20.39
CA GLN A 27 -8.26 9.07 20.84
C GLN A 27 -7.69 7.94 21.73
N ASP A 28 -8.55 7.11 22.31
CA ASP A 28 -8.14 5.95 23.11
C ASP A 28 -7.83 4.72 22.23
N LYS A 29 -8.07 4.83 20.90
CA LYS A 29 -7.79 3.79 19.91
C LYS A 29 -6.78 4.28 18.87
N PRO A 30 -5.49 4.45 19.24
CA PRO A 30 -4.48 4.90 18.29
C PRO A 30 -4.25 3.86 17.20
N THR A 31 -3.98 4.34 15.98
CA THR A 31 -3.60 3.52 14.83
C THR A 31 -2.60 4.27 13.95
N GLY A 32 -2.30 3.76 12.78
CA GLY A 32 -1.37 4.37 11.84
C GLY A 32 -0.97 3.38 10.75
N VAL A 33 0.22 3.57 10.19
CA VAL A 33 0.83 2.60 9.30
C VAL A 33 1.31 1.38 10.12
N TRP A 34 1.08 0.19 9.59
CA TRP A 34 1.72 -1.01 10.14
C TRP A 34 3.19 -1.01 9.73
N LEU A 35 4.11 -0.88 10.69
CA LEU A 35 5.52 -0.55 10.42
C LEU A 35 6.20 -1.50 9.42
N SER A 36 6.04 -2.82 9.58
CA SER A 36 6.66 -3.79 8.67
C SER A 36 6.15 -3.67 7.23
N GLU A 37 4.93 -3.20 7.03
CA GLU A 37 4.33 -3.05 5.69
C GLU A 37 4.89 -1.85 4.89
N ALA A 38 5.49 -0.90 5.55
CA ALA A 38 6.30 0.15 4.91
C ALA A 38 7.77 -0.26 4.84
N ALA A 39 8.30 -0.86 5.91
CA ALA A 39 9.73 -1.10 6.07
C ALA A 39 10.25 -2.28 5.24
N GLU A 40 9.57 -3.42 5.24
CA GLU A 40 10.01 -4.58 4.44
C GLU A 40 9.99 -4.31 2.94
N PRO A 41 8.94 -3.70 2.35
CA PRO A 41 8.96 -3.29 0.95
C PRO A 41 10.05 -2.26 0.65
N TYR A 42 10.26 -1.27 1.53
CA TYR A 42 11.33 -0.30 1.37
C TYR A 42 12.69 -0.99 1.25
N ILE A 43 13.01 -1.90 2.18
CA ILE A 43 14.27 -2.65 2.20
C ILE A 43 14.39 -3.54 0.95
N ALA A 44 13.32 -4.24 0.57
CA ALA A 44 13.33 -5.12 -0.59
C ALA A 44 13.55 -4.35 -1.90
N PHE A 45 12.90 -3.21 -2.09
CA PHE A 45 13.08 -2.37 -3.27
C PHE A 45 14.48 -1.75 -3.31
N GLN A 46 15.00 -1.23 -2.19
CA GLN A 46 16.37 -0.73 -2.12
C GLN A 46 17.39 -1.82 -2.39
N GLY A 47 17.20 -3.02 -1.82
CA GLY A 47 18.04 -4.18 -2.07
C GLY A 47 18.06 -4.62 -3.54
N ALA A 48 16.98 -4.34 -4.28
CA ALA A 48 16.90 -4.55 -5.73
C ALA A 48 17.54 -3.41 -6.55
N GLY A 49 18.04 -2.36 -5.90
CA GLY A 49 18.66 -1.20 -6.55
C GLY A 49 17.65 -0.16 -7.05
N PHE A 50 16.41 -0.16 -6.54
CA PHE A 50 15.40 0.82 -6.89
C PHE A 50 15.56 2.09 -6.04
N ARG A 51 15.20 3.24 -6.60
CA ARG A 51 14.97 4.45 -5.81
C ARG A 51 13.62 4.33 -5.12
N VAL A 52 13.57 4.59 -3.82
CA VAL A 52 12.35 4.49 -3.03
C VAL A 52 12.12 5.81 -2.30
N ASP A 53 10.95 6.38 -2.49
CA ASP A 53 10.49 7.56 -1.76
C ASP A 53 9.19 7.21 -1.01
N ILE A 54 8.92 7.90 0.10
CA ILE A 54 7.74 7.69 0.93
C ILE A 54 6.94 9.00 0.97
N ALA A 55 5.63 8.89 0.74
CA ALA A 55 4.70 10.00 0.85
C ALA A 55 3.46 9.62 1.67
N SER A 56 2.75 10.63 2.16
CA SER A 56 1.49 10.43 2.86
C SER A 56 0.46 11.51 2.45
N PRO A 57 -0.85 11.29 2.66
CA PRO A 57 -1.88 12.26 2.25
C PRO A 57 -1.64 13.68 2.76
N LYS A 58 -1.22 13.83 4.02
CA LYS A 58 -0.98 15.13 4.65
C LYS A 58 0.48 15.59 4.63
N GLY A 59 1.43 14.66 4.39
CA GLY A 59 2.85 14.90 4.60
C GLY A 59 3.20 15.02 6.09
N GLY A 60 4.48 15.24 6.39
CA GLY A 60 4.99 15.37 7.75
C GLY A 60 5.10 14.03 8.47
N SER A 61 4.89 14.04 9.79
CA SER A 61 5.02 12.85 10.62
C SER A 61 3.86 11.87 10.39
N VAL A 62 4.21 10.62 10.16
CA VAL A 62 3.27 9.51 9.97
C VAL A 62 3.04 8.80 11.29
N PRO A 63 1.79 8.56 11.71
CA PRO A 63 1.49 7.75 12.88
C PRO A 63 1.82 6.28 12.59
N ILE A 64 2.49 5.62 13.54
CA ILE A 64 2.78 4.19 13.49
C ILE A 64 1.78 3.49 14.41
N ASP A 65 1.14 2.42 13.92
CA ASP A 65 0.22 1.63 14.73
C ASP A 65 0.98 0.99 15.92
N PRO A 66 0.56 1.25 17.16
CA PRO A 66 1.26 0.73 18.35
C PRO A 66 1.40 -0.81 18.34
N ASN A 67 0.37 -1.51 17.85
CA ASN A 67 0.38 -2.98 17.79
C ASN A 67 1.46 -3.52 16.84
N SER A 68 1.90 -2.71 15.88
CA SER A 68 2.94 -3.12 14.93
C SER A 68 4.34 -3.14 15.53
N ILE A 69 4.55 -2.52 16.70
CA ILE A 69 5.84 -2.40 17.40
C ILE A 69 5.90 -3.14 18.74
N GLU A 70 4.75 -3.48 19.37
CA GLU A 70 4.68 -4.08 20.72
C GLU A 70 5.33 -5.45 20.87
N ASN A 71 5.54 -6.20 19.78
CA ASN A 71 6.10 -7.56 19.83
C ASN A 71 7.58 -7.64 19.43
N GLY A 72 8.37 -6.60 19.70
CA GLY A 72 9.81 -6.60 19.40
C GLY A 72 10.12 -6.39 17.90
N ASN A 73 9.16 -5.91 17.12
CA ASN A 73 9.38 -5.41 15.77
C ASN A 73 10.10 -4.05 15.76
N ASP A 74 10.69 -3.65 16.87
CA ASP A 74 11.70 -2.60 16.95
C ASP A 74 13.05 -3.13 16.43
N ASP A 75 12.95 -3.74 15.23
CA ASP A 75 14.09 -4.34 14.56
C ASP A 75 15.00 -3.21 14.08
N GLU A 76 16.29 -3.28 14.44
CA GLU A 76 17.27 -2.30 13.98
C GLU A 76 17.21 -2.07 12.46
N LYS A 77 16.81 -3.10 11.69
CA LYS A 77 16.60 -3.00 10.24
C LYS A 77 15.54 -1.98 9.82
N PHE A 78 14.56 -1.64 10.69
CA PHE A 78 13.50 -0.68 10.40
C PHE A 78 13.84 0.76 10.80
N THR A 79 14.98 0.98 11.49
CA THR A 79 15.39 2.29 12.00
C THR A 79 15.43 3.37 10.91
N GLU A 80 15.88 3.04 9.70
CA GLU A 80 15.91 3.99 8.58
C GLU A 80 14.51 4.43 8.18
N VAL A 81 13.61 3.48 8.00
CA VAL A 81 12.22 3.77 7.59
C VAL A 81 11.50 4.55 8.67
N THR A 82 11.65 4.19 9.94
CA THR A 82 11.07 4.93 11.07
C THR A 82 11.51 6.40 11.06
N LYS A 83 12.75 6.70 10.70
CA LYS A 83 13.21 8.08 10.54
C LYS A 83 12.58 8.79 9.35
N LEU A 84 12.42 8.11 8.22
CA LEU A 84 11.75 8.66 7.03
C LEU A 84 10.28 8.98 7.32
N LEU A 85 9.60 8.14 8.10
CA LEU A 85 8.21 8.34 8.51
C LEU A 85 8.00 9.58 9.41
N GLN A 86 9.05 10.14 9.99
CA GLN A 86 8.95 11.38 10.78
C GLN A 86 8.73 12.63 9.92
N ASN A 87 9.04 12.59 8.61
CA ASN A 87 8.89 13.74 7.73
C ASN A 87 8.69 13.29 6.27
N THR A 88 7.51 12.79 5.95
CA THR A 88 7.15 12.38 4.59
C THR A 88 6.76 13.57 3.72
N GLU A 89 6.90 13.43 2.41
CA GLU A 89 6.34 14.37 1.46
C GLU A 89 4.81 14.23 1.39
N ARG A 90 4.14 15.33 1.07
CA ARG A 90 2.69 15.31 0.86
C ARG A 90 2.40 14.75 -0.52
N ILE A 91 1.46 13.81 -0.62
CA ILE A 91 1.19 13.10 -1.88
C ILE A 91 0.82 14.04 -3.04
N ARG A 92 0.11 15.14 -2.78
CA ARG A 92 -0.25 16.15 -3.81
C ARG A 92 0.94 16.88 -4.41
N ASP A 93 2.08 16.93 -3.70
CA ASP A 93 3.28 17.66 -4.14
C ASP A 93 4.24 16.73 -4.89
N ILE A 94 3.93 15.43 -4.97
CA ILE A 94 4.72 14.41 -5.66
C ILE A 94 4.52 14.49 -7.18
N VAL A 95 5.63 14.47 -7.91
CA VAL A 95 5.64 14.25 -9.37
C VAL A 95 5.58 12.74 -9.63
N TYR A 96 4.39 12.16 -9.48
CA TYR A 96 4.16 10.71 -9.50
C TYR A 96 4.45 10.06 -10.85
N GLU A 97 4.48 10.81 -11.94
CA GLU A 97 4.87 10.34 -13.27
C GLU A 97 6.34 9.87 -13.32
N GLY A 98 7.13 10.27 -12.34
CA GLY A 98 8.54 9.90 -12.21
C GLY A 98 8.80 8.51 -11.63
N TYR A 99 7.75 7.77 -11.21
CA TYR A 99 7.90 6.45 -10.58
C TYR A 99 7.33 5.33 -11.46
N ASP A 100 7.98 4.16 -11.41
CA ASP A 100 7.52 2.95 -12.12
C ASP A 100 6.45 2.19 -11.34
N VAL A 101 6.42 2.34 -10.02
CA VAL A 101 5.53 1.65 -9.08
C VAL A 101 4.93 2.62 -8.09
N ILE A 102 3.65 2.44 -7.79
CA ILE A 102 3.03 2.94 -6.56
C ILE A 102 2.69 1.77 -5.64
N PHE A 103 3.08 1.88 -4.38
CA PHE A 103 2.87 0.86 -3.36
C PHE A 103 2.13 1.47 -2.16
N PHE A 104 0.96 0.93 -1.81
CA PHE A 104 0.16 1.36 -0.67
C PHE A 104 0.41 0.43 0.52
N ALA A 105 1.08 0.91 1.55
CA ALA A 105 1.21 0.21 2.82
C ALA A 105 -0.11 0.27 3.59
N GLY A 106 -0.38 -0.76 4.40
CA GLY A 106 -1.60 -0.80 5.20
C GLY A 106 -1.39 -0.32 6.63
N GLY A 107 -2.09 -0.96 7.53
CA GLY A 107 -2.45 -0.48 8.85
C GLY A 107 -3.85 0.14 8.80
N HIS A 108 -4.61 0.07 9.90
CA HIS A 108 -6.03 0.48 9.91
C HIS A 108 -6.25 1.96 9.55
N GLY A 109 -5.25 2.83 9.79
CA GLY A 109 -5.31 4.23 9.38
C GLY A 109 -5.64 4.43 7.89
N ALA A 110 -5.14 3.54 7.02
CA ALA A 110 -5.38 3.57 5.58
C ALA A 110 -6.87 3.46 5.20
N MET A 111 -7.70 2.84 6.06
CA MET A 111 -9.14 2.72 5.84
C MET A 111 -9.87 4.06 5.92
N PHE A 112 -9.27 5.06 6.58
CA PHE A 112 -9.90 6.35 6.87
C PHE A 112 -9.46 7.47 5.93
N ASP A 113 -8.22 7.41 5.38
CA ASP A 113 -7.69 8.53 4.60
C ASP A 113 -7.28 8.17 3.16
N PHE A 114 -7.25 6.87 2.76
CA PHE A 114 -7.02 6.51 1.36
C PHE A 114 -8.29 6.53 0.51
N PRO A 115 -9.46 6.01 0.99
CA PRO A 115 -10.68 6.04 0.20
C PRO A 115 -11.11 7.48 -0.10
N GLY A 116 -11.41 7.76 -1.38
CA GLY A 116 -11.93 9.06 -1.80
C GLY A 116 -10.90 10.21 -1.77
N ASP A 117 -9.64 9.99 -1.36
CA ASP A 117 -8.60 11.03 -1.49
C ASP A 117 -8.36 11.34 -2.98
N PRO A 118 -8.57 12.58 -3.44
CA PRO A 118 -8.53 12.92 -4.85
C PRO A 118 -7.12 12.78 -5.48
N ASP A 119 -6.07 13.00 -4.69
CA ASP A 119 -4.70 12.89 -5.17
C ASP A 119 -4.33 11.41 -5.37
N ILE A 120 -4.70 10.55 -4.41
CA ILE A 120 -4.57 9.08 -4.53
C ILE A 120 -5.36 8.56 -5.74
N GLN A 121 -6.62 8.99 -5.90
CA GLN A 121 -7.47 8.54 -7.02
C GLN A 121 -6.86 8.93 -8.38
N ASN A 122 -6.34 10.15 -8.50
CA ASN A 122 -5.69 10.62 -9.73
C ASN A 122 -4.43 9.80 -10.06
N ILE A 123 -3.61 9.50 -9.06
CA ILE A 123 -2.40 8.70 -9.24
C ILE A 123 -2.75 7.28 -9.69
N ILE A 124 -3.69 6.63 -9.02
CA ILE A 124 -4.11 5.26 -9.35
C ILE A 124 -4.67 5.21 -10.78
N ALA A 125 -5.53 6.17 -11.15
CA ALA A 125 -6.09 6.24 -12.50
C ALA A 125 -4.99 6.41 -13.57
N TYR A 126 -4.00 7.28 -13.30
CA TYR A 126 -2.86 7.46 -14.18
C TYR A 126 -2.04 6.17 -14.35
N TYR A 127 -1.71 5.50 -13.23
CA TYR A 127 -0.92 4.25 -13.26
C TYR A 127 -1.66 3.12 -13.98
N LYS A 128 -2.98 3.06 -13.81
CA LYS A 128 -3.82 2.08 -14.52
C LYS A 128 -3.78 2.31 -16.03
N ASP A 129 -3.95 3.56 -16.45
CA ASP A 129 -3.97 3.94 -17.87
C ASP A 129 -2.60 3.75 -18.55
N ASP A 130 -1.51 4.07 -17.83
CA ASP A 130 -0.13 3.96 -18.32
C ASP A 130 0.44 2.52 -18.20
N GLY A 131 -0.32 1.60 -17.58
CA GLY A 131 0.09 0.21 -17.38
C GLY A 131 1.21 0.01 -16.36
N ARG A 132 1.46 1.00 -15.49
CA ARG A 132 2.45 0.92 -14.41
C ARG A 132 1.97 0.02 -13.30
N VAL A 133 2.90 -0.43 -12.46
CA VAL A 133 2.60 -1.33 -11.35
C VAL A 133 1.89 -0.58 -10.24
N ILE A 134 0.74 -1.12 -9.83
CA ILE A 134 -0.04 -0.71 -8.67
C ILE A 134 0.03 -1.84 -7.65
N SER A 135 0.56 -1.54 -6.47
CA SER A 135 0.75 -2.55 -5.43
C SER A 135 0.18 -2.09 -4.09
N ALA A 136 -0.24 -3.05 -3.27
CA ALA A 136 -0.77 -2.77 -1.95
C ALA A 136 -0.69 -4.00 -1.05
N VAL A 137 -0.71 -3.81 0.26
CA VAL A 137 -0.74 -4.91 1.25
C VAL A 137 -1.72 -4.59 2.38
N CYS A 138 -2.33 -5.62 2.97
CA CYS A 138 -3.19 -5.55 4.15
C CYS A 138 -4.38 -4.60 3.92
N HIS A 139 -4.46 -3.46 4.62
CA HIS A 139 -5.46 -2.41 4.41
C HIS A 139 -5.10 -1.41 3.29
N GLY A 140 -3.88 -1.47 2.74
CA GLY A 140 -3.46 -0.61 1.62
C GLY A 140 -4.41 -0.61 0.42
N PRO A 141 -5.05 -1.75 0.03
CA PRO A 141 -6.06 -1.78 -1.03
C PRO A 141 -7.31 -0.92 -0.77
N ALA A 142 -7.48 -0.32 0.42
CA ALA A 142 -8.50 0.71 0.66
C ALA A 142 -8.38 1.89 -0.32
N ALA A 143 -7.17 2.16 -0.81
CA ALA A 143 -6.93 3.14 -1.88
C ALA A 143 -7.74 2.87 -3.15
N PHE A 144 -8.15 1.61 -3.38
CA PHE A 144 -8.90 1.19 -4.57
C PHE A 144 -10.42 1.26 -4.37
N ALA A 145 -10.90 1.45 -3.13
CA ALA A 145 -12.31 1.30 -2.76
C ALA A 145 -13.25 2.23 -3.54
N ASP A 146 -12.81 3.45 -3.83
CA ASP A 146 -13.61 4.43 -4.55
C ASP A 146 -12.99 4.81 -5.92
N ALA A 147 -11.89 4.17 -6.29
CA ALA A 147 -11.19 4.44 -7.54
C ALA A 147 -12.02 4.02 -8.75
N LYS A 148 -12.10 4.93 -9.72
CA LYS A 148 -12.85 4.72 -10.97
C LYS A 148 -11.98 4.96 -12.20
N THR A 149 -12.31 4.24 -13.25
CA THR A 149 -11.79 4.46 -14.59
C THR A 149 -12.49 5.66 -15.24
N LYS A 150 -11.95 6.15 -16.34
CA LYS A 150 -12.53 7.30 -17.08
C LYS A 150 -13.96 7.08 -17.56
N ASP A 151 -14.37 5.82 -17.79
CA ASP A 151 -15.74 5.43 -18.16
C ASP A 151 -16.66 5.22 -16.95
N GLY A 152 -16.19 5.54 -15.74
CA GLY A 152 -16.97 5.55 -14.50
C GLY A 152 -17.15 4.20 -13.82
N LYS A 153 -16.53 3.13 -14.32
CA LYS A 153 -16.52 1.82 -13.67
C LYS A 153 -15.55 1.82 -12.50
N TYR A 154 -15.77 0.94 -11.54
CA TYR A 154 -14.76 0.72 -10.51
C TYR A 154 -13.47 0.17 -11.10
N LEU A 155 -12.35 0.71 -10.65
CA LEU A 155 -11.02 0.38 -11.17
C LEU A 155 -10.68 -1.11 -10.98
N VAL A 156 -11.21 -1.72 -9.93
CA VAL A 156 -10.99 -3.13 -9.58
C VAL A 156 -11.94 -4.11 -10.26
N ASP A 157 -12.93 -3.63 -11.05
CA ASP A 157 -13.89 -4.49 -11.73
C ASP A 157 -13.17 -5.50 -12.65
N GLY A 158 -13.38 -6.80 -12.38
CA GLY A 158 -12.73 -7.92 -13.06
C GLY A 158 -11.25 -8.15 -12.70
N ILE A 159 -10.67 -7.39 -11.77
CA ILE A 159 -9.29 -7.57 -11.31
C ILE A 159 -9.24 -8.58 -10.17
N LYS A 160 -8.34 -9.58 -10.27
CA LYS A 160 -8.03 -10.44 -9.12
C LYS A 160 -7.05 -9.72 -8.19
N LEU A 161 -7.39 -9.67 -6.93
CA LEU A 161 -6.58 -9.04 -5.89
C LEU A 161 -6.83 -9.67 -4.51
N THR A 162 -6.03 -9.30 -3.53
CA THR A 162 -6.24 -9.63 -2.12
C THR A 162 -5.96 -8.41 -1.26
N GLY A 163 -6.30 -8.48 0.00
CA GLY A 163 -6.08 -7.50 1.05
C GLY A 163 -6.54 -8.08 2.37
N PHE A 164 -6.63 -7.26 3.41
CA PHE A 164 -7.09 -7.72 4.71
C PHE A 164 -8.53 -8.23 4.62
N THR A 165 -8.74 -9.45 5.12
CA THR A 165 -10.00 -10.16 4.94
C THR A 165 -11.01 -9.83 6.03
N ASN A 166 -12.31 -10.08 5.76
CA ASN A 166 -13.35 -9.93 6.79
C ASN A 166 -13.08 -10.83 8.01
N ALA A 167 -12.54 -12.03 7.78
CA ALA A 167 -12.22 -12.95 8.88
C ALA A 167 -11.05 -12.46 9.75
N GLU A 168 -10.06 -11.81 9.14
CA GLU A 168 -8.95 -11.18 9.87
C GLU A 168 -9.44 -9.96 10.67
N GLU A 169 -10.34 -9.15 10.10
CA GLU A 169 -10.96 -8.00 10.79
C GLU A 169 -11.81 -8.44 11.98
N GLU A 170 -12.58 -9.52 11.82
CA GLU A 170 -13.37 -10.12 12.89
C GLU A 170 -12.46 -10.65 14.01
N ALA A 171 -11.36 -11.32 13.67
CA ALA A 171 -10.40 -11.84 14.65
C ALA A 171 -9.72 -10.73 15.46
N MET A 172 -9.60 -9.53 14.91
CA MET A 172 -9.11 -8.34 15.61
C MET A 172 -10.19 -7.60 16.39
N ASN A 173 -11.46 -8.02 16.31
CA ASN A 173 -12.63 -7.36 16.91
C ASN A 173 -12.82 -5.91 16.45
N LEU A 174 -12.48 -5.58 15.20
CA LEU A 174 -12.56 -4.24 14.64
C LEU A 174 -13.63 -4.09 13.55
N THR A 175 -14.42 -5.14 13.27
CA THR A 175 -15.46 -5.16 12.23
C THR A 175 -16.41 -3.95 12.29
N GLU A 176 -16.90 -3.61 13.49
CA GLU A 176 -17.85 -2.51 13.69
C GLU A 176 -17.17 -1.13 13.75
N GLU A 177 -15.86 -1.11 13.89
CA GLU A 177 -15.06 0.12 14.01
C GLU A 177 -14.60 0.66 12.64
N MET A 178 -14.59 -0.19 11.63
CA MET A 178 -14.16 0.18 10.30
C MET A 178 -15.28 0.90 9.53
N PRO A 179 -14.94 1.91 8.69
CA PRO A 179 -15.92 2.61 7.88
C PRO A 179 -16.64 1.69 6.88
N PHE A 180 -15.99 0.61 6.52
CA PHE A 180 -16.50 -0.52 5.73
C PHE A 180 -15.55 -1.72 5.85
N LEU A 181 -16.03 -2.93 5.59
CA LEU A 181 -15.16 -4.10 5.47
C LEU A 181 -14.46 -4.11 4.12
N LEU A 182 -13.14 -4.10 4.11
CA LEU A 182 -12.31 -3.95 2.91
C LEU A 182 -12.62 -5.00 1.84
N GLN A 183 -12.59 -6.29 2.21
CA GLN A 183 -12.92 -7.40 1.31
C GLN A 183 -14.30 -7.19 0.69
N SER A 184 -15.33 -7.02 1.51
CA SER A 184 -16.72 -6.84 1.05
C SER A 184 -16.88 -5.64 0.11
N LYS A 185 -16.21 -4.52 0.40
CA LYS A 185 -16.24 -3.32 -0.43
C LYS A 185 -15.63 -3.57 -1.81
N LEU A 186 -14.45 -4.20 -1.86
CA LEU A 186 -13.76 -4.49 -3.12
C LEU A 186 -14.52 -5.54 -3.96
N GLU A 187 -15.09 -6.58 -3.32
CA GLU A 187 -15.96 -7.54 -3.97
C GLU A 187 -17.22 -6.87 -4.55
N SER A 188 -17.86 -5.98 -3.81
CA SER A 188 -19.03 -5.22 -4.30
C SER A 188 -18.71 -4.32 -5.48
N ASN A 189 -17.45 -3.91 -5.63
CA ASN A 189 -16.93 -3.13 -6.74
C ASN A 189 -16.48 -3.99 -7.94
N GLY A 190 -16.72 -5.31 -7.88
CA GLY A 190 -16.43 -6.24 -8.99
C GLY A 190 -15.06 -6.90 -8.92
N ALA A 191 -14.30 -6.73 -7.86
CA ALA A 191 -13.01 -7.41 -7.70
C ALA A 191 -13.20 -8.92 -7.53
N GLY A 192 -12.32 -9.71 -8.17
CA GLY A 192 -12.13 -11.11 -7.88
C GLY A 192 -11.25 -11.30 -6.65
N PHE A 193 -11.80 -11.08 -5.45
CA PHE A 193 -11.02 -11.13 -4.21
C PHE A 193 -10.56 -12.56 -3.91
N VAL A 194 -9.26 -12.74 -3.62
CA VAL A 194 -8.65 -14.05 -3.37
C VAL A 194 -8.25 -14.12 -1.91
N VAL A 195 -8.91 -15.01 -1.18
CA VAL A 195 -8.67 -15.25 0.26
C VAL A 195 -7.70 -16.42 0.43
N GLY A 196 -6.60 -16.18 1.15
CA GLY A 196 -5.67 -17.19 1.65
C GLY A 196 -5.93 -17.53 3.12
N THR A 197 -5.07 -18.34 3.73
CA THR A 197 -5.10 -18.60 5.17
C THR A 197 -4.92 -17.30 5.95
N SER A 198 -5.73 -17.11 6.99
CA SER A 198 -5.66 -15.92 7.85
C SER A 198 -4.28 -15.77 8.47
N MET A 199 -3.72 -14.55 8.43
CA MET A 199 -2.42 -14.14 8.96
C MET A 199 -1.21 -14.90 8.38
N GLU A 200 -1.39 -15.64 7.27
CA GLU A 200 -0.29 -16.23 6.50
C GLU A 200 -0.03 -15.45 5.21
N GLU A 201 1.13 -15.67 4.62
CA GLU A 201 1.51 -15.07 3.35
C GLU A 201 0.54 -15.45 2.23
N ASN A 202 -0.05 -14.45 1.57
CA ASN A 202 -0.85 -14.62 0.37
C ASN A 202 -0.63 -13.43 -0.57
N VAL A 203 -0.09 -13.68 -1.75
CA VAL A 203 0.21 -12.65 -2.77
C VAL A 203 -0.54 -12.96 -4.05
N VAL A 204 -1.23 -11.95 -4.60
CA VAL A 204 -1.98 -12.05 -5.86
C VAL A 204 -1.41 -11.06 -6.87
N SER A 205 -1.05 -11.56 -8.05
CA SER A 205 -0.61 -10.75 -9.18
C SER A 205 -1.59 -10.89 -10.34
N SER A 206 -2.16 -9.77 -10.81
CA SER A 206 -3.16 -9.73 -11.88
C SER A 206 -3.00 -8.48 -12.74
N GLY A 207 -2.66 -8.65 -14.00
CA GLY A 207 -2.35 -7.51 -14.86
C GLY A 207 -1.19 -6.68 -14.28
N ASN A 208 -1.41 -5.40 -14.06
CA ASN A 208 -0.45 -4.50 -13.41
C ASN A 208 -0.62 -4.38 -11.88
N PHE A 209 -1.55 -5.14 -11.28
CA PHE A 209 -1.74 -5.18 -9.83
C PHE A 209 -0.91 -6.29 -9.18
N VAL A 210 -0.32 -5.97 -8.02
CA VAL A 210 0.33 -6.94 -7.12
C VAL A 210 -0.12 -6.62 -5.70
N THR A 211 -0.84 -7.52 -5.04
CA THR A 211 -1.41 -7.26 -3.72
C THR A 211 -1.10 -8.39 -2.74
N GLY A 212 -0.97 -8.04 -1.46
CA GLY A 212 -0.78 -8.96 -0.34
C GLY A 212 -1.90 -8.86 0.69
N GLN A 213 -2.21 -9.98 1.33
CA GLN A 213 -3.39 -10.09 2.20
C GLN A 213 -3.22 -9.38 3.54
N ASN A 214 -2.06 -9.48 4.17
CA ASN A 214 -1.82 -9.12 5.57
C ASN A 214 -0.34 -8.80 5.79
N PRO A 215 0.10 -8.41 7.01
CA PRO A 215 1.50 -8.07 7.28
C PRO A 215 2.51 -9.15 6.90
N ALA A 216 2.14 -10.44 7.03
CA ALA A 216 3.03 -11.54 6.66
C ALA A 216 3.35 -11.59 5.15
N SER A 217 2.58 -10.88 4.32
CA SER A 217 2.76 -10.81 2.88
C SER A 217 3.69 -9.68 2.43
N SER A 218 4.14 -8.79 3.33
CA SER A 218 4.78 -7.51 2.98
C SER A 218 6.04 -7.67 2.13
N GLN A 219 6.95 -8.52 2.56
CA GLN A 219 8.19 -8.81 1.82
C GLN A 219 7.89 -9.49 0.48
N ALA A 220 7.02 -10.50 0.48
CA ALA A 220 6.71 -11.29 -0.72
C ALA A 220 6.02 -10.44 -1.81
N VAL A 221 5.17 -9.48 -1.44
CA VAL A 221 4.58 -8.52 -2.40
C VAL A 221 5.66 -7.67 -3.05
N ALA A 222 6.60 -7.14 -2.27
CA ALA A 222 7.69 -6.33 -2.81
C ALA A 222 8.59 -7.14 -3.75
N GLU A 223 8.92 -8.38 -3.39
CA GLU A 223 9.68 -9.31 -4.24
C GLU A 223 8.93 -9.63 -5.55
N ALA A 224 7.61 -9.83 -5.49
CA ALA A 224 6.78 -10.03 -6.67
C ALA A 224 6.79 -8.81 -7.60
N VAL A 225 6.75 -7.59 -7.05
CA VAL A 225 6.89 -6.34 -7.80
C VAL A 225 8.27 -6.24 -8.46
N VAL A 226 9.35 -6.52 -7.71
CA VAL A 226 10.73 -6.53 -8.24
C VAL A 226 10.86 -7.51 -9.40
N ASN A 227 10.31 -8.72 -9.26
CA ASN A 227 10.36 -9.74 -10.31
C ASN A 227 9.55 -9.36 -11.55
N LYS A 228 8.47 -8.61 -11.37
CA LYS A 228 7.62 -8.11 -12.47
C LYS A 228 8.31 -7.03 -13.31
N LEU A 229 9.28 -6.30 -12.73
CA LEU A 229 9.98 -5.19 -13.38
C LEU A 229 11.37 -5.55 -13.94
N LYS A 230 11.86 -6.77 -13.67
CA LYS A 230 13.08 -7.33 -14.28
C LYS A 230 12.82 -7.83 -15.68
#